data_de547a1d1e406069495a3230fb8716c3
#
_entry.id   de547a1d1e406069495a3230fb8716c3
#
_cell.length_a   1.000
_cell.length_b   1.000
_cell.length_c   1.000
_cell.angle_alpha   90.00
_cell.angle_beta   90.00
_cell.angle_gamma   90.00
#
_symmetry.space_group_name_H-M   'P 1'
#
loop_
_entity.id
_entity.type
_entity.pdbx_description
1 polymer ?
#
loop_
_entity_poly.entity_id
_entity_poly.type
_entity_poly.pdbx_seq_one_letter_code
_entity_poly.pdbx_strand_id
1 'polypeptide(L)'
;MQTSARIGRYGVHPVLIIIPLGLFGISVVFDIVGMLSTAAIWGIASSWNIAAGVLTGIGTAFAFARDHLATHPGTRGHHLSRVHFLLWCSVIALFAASLTLRLASAQHVPPAGAISLSIIGLVAGIVAGWFGEAVVRGAAVHRTVLY
;
A
#
# COMPACT_ATOMS: atom_id res chain seq x y z
N MET A 1 -19.91 -18.64 -16.43
CA MET A 1 -18.47 -18.85 -16.65
C MET A 1 -17.72 -17.77 -15.88
N GLN A 2 -17.20 -18.09 -14.69
CA GLN A 2 -16.39 -17.17 -13.90
C GLN A 2 -14.92 -17.40 -14.27
N THR A 3 -14.38 -16.57 -15.12
CA THR A 3 -12.95 -16.49 -15.38
C THR A 3 -12.28 -15.73 -14.24
N SER A 4 -12.02 -16.44 -13.12
CA SER A 4 -11.07 -15.94 -12.12
C SER A 4 -9.70 -15.89 -12.78
N ALA A 5 -9.20 -14.69 -13.03
CA ALA A 5 -7.82 -14.50 -13.48
C ALA A 5 -6.87 -15.01 -12.39
N ARG A 6 -6.46 -16.27 -12.50
CA ARG A 6 -5.44 -16.90 -11.67
C ARG A 6 -4.13 -16.90 -12.43
N ILE A 7 -3.20 -16.05 -12.03
CA ILE A 7 -1.80 -16.19 -12.43
C ILE A 7 -1.16 -17.11 -11.39
N GLY A 8 -1.07 -18.40 -11.70
CA GLY A 8 -0.52 -19.40 -10.80
C GLY A 8 -1.42 -19.71 -9.59
N ARG A 9 -0.85 -20.33 -8.54
CA ARG A 9 -1.51 -20.73 -7.28
C ARG A 9 -1.85 -19.58 -6.34
N TYR A 10 -1.40 -18.36 -6.66
CA TYR A 10 -1.56 -17.16 -5.83
C TYR A 10 -2.57 -16.22 -6.50
N GLY A 11 -3.46 -15.62 -5.69
CA GLY A 11 -4.33 -14.54 -6.18
C GLY A 11 -3.49 -13.38 -6.69
N VAL A 12 -3.95 -12.67 -7.71
CA VAL A 12 -3.24 -11.53 -8.33
C VAL A 12 -2.99 -10.40 -7.32
N HIS A 13 -3.87 -10.25 -6.34
CA HIS A 13 -3.86 -9.18 -5.35
C HIS A 13 -2.57 -9.06 -4.51
N PRO A 14 -1.97 -10.13 -3.92
CA PRO A 14 -0.74 -9.99 -3.14
C PRO A 14 0.44 -9.44 -3.95
N VAL A 15 0.49 -9.75 -5.26
CA VAL A 15 1.55 -9.28 -6.16
C VAL A 15 1.38 -7.79 -6.45
N LEU A 16 0.14 -7.31 -6.62
CA LEU A 16 -0.15 -5.91 -6.92
C LEU A 16 0.22 -4.95 -5.78
N ILE A 17 0.18 -5.39 -4.51
CA ILE A 17 0.55 -4.56 -3.35
C ILE A 17 2.05 -4.27 -3.30
N ILE A 18 2.88 -5.17 -3.81
CA ILE A 18 4.35 -5.03 -3.75
C ILE A 18 4.81 -3.77 -4.50
N ILE A 19 4.16 -3.43 -5.61
CA ILE A 19 4.53 -2.29 -6.45
C ILE A 19 4.38 -0.96 -5.69
N PRO A 20 3.19 -0.58 -5.20
CA PRO A 20 3.04 0.69 -4.48
C PRO A 20 3.81 0.71 -3.15
N LEU A 21 3.91 -0.41 -2.43
CA LEU A 21 4.69 -0.48 -1.20
C LEU A 21 6.18 -0.28 -1.46
N GLY A 22 6.72 -0.85 -2.54
CA GLY A 22 8.10 -0.63 -2.98
C GLY A 22 8.36 0.83 -3.34
N LEU A 23 7.45 1.47 -4.09
CA LEU A 23 7.55 2.90 -4.44
C LEU A 23 7.51 3.79 -3.20
N PHE A 24 6.66 3.50 -2.23
CA PHE A 24 6.60 4.21 -0.96
C PHE A 24 7.88 4.02 -0.14
N GLY A 25 8.43 2.78 -0.09
CA GLY A 25 9.69 2.51 0.58
C GLY A 25 10.86 3.29 -0.04
N ILE A 26 10.98 3.27 -1.37
CA ILE A 26 12.01 4.03 -2.10
C ILE A 26 11.84 5.54 -1.87
N SER A 27 10.61 6.07 -1.80
CA SER A 27 10.38 7.48 -1.54
C SER A 27 10.93 7.91 -0.18
N VAL A 28 10.74 7.09 0.87
CA VAL A 28 11.29 7.37 2.21
C VAL A 28 12.83 7.30 2.20
N VAL A 29 13.43 6.37 1.45
CA VAL A 29 14.89 6.33 1.28
C VAL A 29 15.39 7.61 0.62
N PHE A 30 14.73 8.09 -0.43
CA PHE A 30 15.09 9.35 -1.08
C PHE A 30 14.94 10.57 -0.16
N ASP A 31 13.93 10.58 0.71
CA ASP A 31 13.79 11.63 1.72
C ASP A 31 14.98 11.63 2.70
N ILE A 32 15.38 10.47 3.19
CA ILE A 32 16.55 10.33 4.08
C ILE A 32 17.83 10.79 3.38
N VAL A 33 18.05 10.34 2.16
CA VAL A 33 19.22 10.77 1.37
C VAL A 33 19.19 12.26 1.10
N GLY A 34 18.02 12.82 0.81
CA GLY A 34 17.82 14.27 0.62
C GLY A 34 18.15 15.10 1.86
N MET A 35 17.80 14.58 3.04
CA MET A 35 18.15 15.23 4.33
C MET A 35 19.67 15.23 4.58
N LEU A 36 20.38 14.20 4.14
CA LEU A 36 21.82 14.05 4.33
C LEU A 36 22.64 14.82 3.28
N SER A 37 22.15 14.90 2.03
CA SER A 37 22.89 15.49 0.91
C SER A 37 22.50 16.93 0.56
N THR A 38 21.40 17.43 1.12
CA THR A 38 20.80 18.75 0.83
C THR A 38 20.46 19.02 -0.65
N ALA A 39 20.59 18.01 -1.52
CA ALA A 39 20.32 18.14 -2.95
C ALA A 39 18.82 18.00 -3.25
N ALA A 40 18.23 19.03 -3.87
CA ALA A 40 16.80 19.09 -4.17
C ALA A 40 16.28 17.93 -5.05
N ILE A 41 17.15 17.32 -5.84
CA ILE A 41 16.79 16.20 -6.73
C ILE A 41 16.17 15.02 -5.98
N TRP A 42 16.62 14.75 -4.75
CA TRP A 42 16.09 13.66 -3.94
C TRP A 42 14.65 13.89 -3.48
N GLY A 43 14.31 15.14 -3.12
CA GLY A 43 12.93 15.52 -2.77
C GLY A 43 12.00 15.42 -3.97
N ILE A 44 12.48 15.78 -5.17
CA ILE A 44 11.73 15.64 -6.43
C ILE A 44 11.51 14.15 -6.73
N ALA A 45 12.57 13.34 -6.68
CA ALA A 45 12.49 11.89 -6.92
C ALA A 45 11.54 11.19 -5.93
N SER A 46 11.61 11.55 -4.65
CA SER A 46 10.68 11.06 -3.62
C SER A 46 9.23 11.40 -3.96
N SER A 47 8.96 12.64 -4.36
CA SER A 47 7.60 13.09 -4.70
C SER A 47 7.02 12.32 -5.90
N TRP A 48 7.82 12.05 -6.94
CA TRP A 48 7.41 11.24 -8.08
C TRP A 48 7.13 9.78 -7.71
N ASN A 49 7.95 9.19 -6.82
CA ASN A 49 7.69 7.84 -6.32
C ASN A 49 6.40 7.77 -5.50
N ILE A 50 6.12 8.80 -4.67
CA ILE A 50 4.87 8.88 -3.92
C ILE A 50 3.68 8.99 -4.89
N ALA A 51 3.76 9.86 -5.90
CA ALA A 51 2.69 10.01 -6.89
C ALA A 51 2.40 8.70 -7.62
N ALA A 52 3.43 8.02 -8.11
CA ALA A 52 3.31 6.71 -8.76
C ALA A 52 2.77 5.65 -7.80
N GLY A 53 3.23 5.65 -6.54
CA GLY A 53 2.77 4.76 -5.48
C GLY A 53 1.29 4.96 -5.13
N VAL A 54 0.83 6.21 -5.04
CA VAL A 54 -0.59 6.54 -4.81
C VAL A 54 -1.45 6.05 -5.97
N LEU A 55 -1.05 6.32 -7.22
CA LEU A 55 -1.80 5.89 -8.40
C LEU A 55 -1.91 4.35 -8.48
N THR A 56 -0.81 3.64 -8.32
CA THR A 56 -0.79 2.16 -8.34
C THR A 56 -1.50 1.58 -7.12
N GLY A 57 -1.40 2.25 -5.95
CA GLY A 57 -2.10 1.89 -4.72
C GLY A 57 -3.61 1.99 -4.85
N ILE A 58 -4.13 3.04 -5.48
CA ILE A 58 -5.55 3.19 -5.80
C ILE A 58 -6.00 2.05 -6.73
N GLY A 59 -5.25 1.76 -7.78
CA GLY A 59 -5.54 0.63 -8.68
C GLY A 59 -5.63 -0.70 -7.94
N THR A 60 -4.69 -0.94 -7.00
CA THR A 60 -4.70 -2.12 -6.13
C THR A 60 -5.93 -2.14 -5.22
N ALA A 61 -6.32 -0.99 -4.64
CA ALA A 61 -7.51 -0.88 -3.80
C ALA A 61 -8.80 -1.20 -4.59
N PHE A 62 -8.91 -0.75 -5.84
CA PHE A 62 -10.03 -1.10 -6.72
C PHE A 62 -10.10 -2.60 -7.01
N ALA A 63 -8.96 -3.23 -7.33
CA ALA A 63 -8.91 -4.68 -7.56
C ALA A 63 -9.37 -5.44 -6.32
N PHE A 64 -8.92 -5.02 -5.12
CA PHE A 64 -9.33 -5.62 -3.86
C PHE A 64 -10.81 -5.41 -3.54
N ALA A 65 -11.34 -4.20 -3.76
CA ALA A 65 -12.75 -3.90 -3.50
C ALA A 65 -13.67 -4.81 -4.33
N ARG A 66 -13.33 -5.08 -5.58
CA ARG A 66 -14.08 -6.01 -6.44
C ARG A 66 -14.07 -7.44 -5.91
N ASP A 67 -12.91 -7.93 -5.44
CA ASP A 67 -12.78 -9.27 -4.86
C ASP A 67 -13.53 -9.37 -3.53
N HIS A 68 -13.51 -8.30 -2.71
CA HIS A 68 -14.21 -8.25 -1.44
C HIS A 68 -15.73 -8.26 -1.58
N LEU A 69 -16.28 -7.54 -2.56
CA LEU A 69 -17.71 -7.54 -2.86
C LEU A 69 -18.21 -8.90 -3.36
N ALA A 70 -17.34 -9.74 -3.91
CA ALA A 70 -17.66 -11.10 -4.33
C ALA A 70 -17.64 -12.13 -3.18
N THR A 71 -17.23 -11.73 -1.96
CA THR A 71 -17.08 -12.63 -0.81
C THR A 71 -18.32 -12.58 0.08
N HIS A 72 -18.80 -13.73 0.55
CA HIS A 72 -20.01 -13.83 1.39
C HIS A 72 -19.85 -13.11 2.74
N PRO A 73 -20.78 -12.22 3.12
CA PRO A 73 -20.74 -11.52 4.41
C PRO A 73 -20.89 -12.48 5.59
N GLY A 74 -20.27 -12.15 6.74
CA GLY A 74 -20.47 -12.85 8.01
C GLY A 74 -19.40 -13.89 8.38
N THR A 75 -18.36 -14.08 7.57
CA THR A 75 -17.24 -14.97 7.91
C THR A 75 -16.09 -14.21 8.61
N ARG A 76 -15.30 -14.93 9.44
CA ARG A 76 -14.08 -14.36 10.07
C ARG A 76 -13.09 -13.84 9.02
N GLY A 77 -13.03 -14.50 7.86
CA GLY A 77 -12.23 -14.06 6.72
C GLY A 77 -12.68 -12.72 6.16
N HIS A 78 -13.98 -12.45 6.13
CA HIS A 78 -14.54 -11.17 5.68
C HIS A 78 -14.13 -10.01 6.60
N HIS A 79 -14.15 -10.21 7.93
CA HIS A 79 -13.72 -9.19 8.89
C HIS A 79 -12.23 -8.85 8.74
N LEU A 80 -11.36 -9.86 8.67
CA LEU A 80 -9.91 -9.66 8.48
C LEU A 80 -9.60 -8.96 7.14
N SER A 81 -10.29 -9.35 6.08
CA SER A 81 -10.18 -8.72 4.77
C SER A 81 -10.58 -7.24 4.81
N ARG A 82 -11.65 -6.91 5.54
CA ARG A 82 -12.10 -5.52 5.72
C ARG A 82 -11.07 -4.68 6.48
N VAL A 83 -10.50 -5.21 7.57
CA VAL A 83 -9.45 -4.52 8.34
C VAL A 83 -8.23 -4.25 7.46
N HIS A 84 -7.77 -5.26 6.70
CA HIS A 84 -6.67 -5.11 5.76
C HIS A 84 -6.94 -4.02 4.71
N PHE A 85 -8.15 -3.99 4.14
CA PHE A 85 -8.55 -2.98 3.17
C PHE A 85 -8.54 -1.57 3.76
N LEU A 86 -9.08 -1.39 4.97
CA LEU A 86 -9.08 -0.10 5.65
C LEU A 86 -7.65 0.38 5.97
N LEU A 87 -6.77 -0.53 6.42
CA LEU A 87 -5.36 -0.23 6.64
C LEU A 87 -4.69 0.22 5.34
N TRP A 88 -4.96 -0.47 4.23
CA TRP A 88 -4.41 -0.09 2.93
C TRP A 88 -4.89 1.29 2.46
N CYS A 89 -6.17 1.57 2.59
CA CYS A 89 -6.73 2.91 2.30
C CYS A 89 -6.08 4.00 3.16
N SER A 90 -5.81 3.71 4.44
CA SER A 90 -5.13 4.63 5.35
C SER A 90 -3.69 4.91 4.90
N VAL A 91 -2.97 3.88 4.42
CA VAL A 91 -1.62 4.05 3.86
C VAL A 91 -1.65 4.98 2.64
N ILE A 92 -2.56 4.74 1.70
CA ILE A 92 -2.71 5.60 0.52
C ILE A 92 -3.03 7.04 0.93
N ALA A 93 -3.94 7.24 1.89
CA ALA A 93 -4.32 8.57 2.38
C ALA A 93 -3.15 9.31 3.04
N LEU A 94 -2.31 8.63 3.83
CA LEU A 94 -1.12 9.21 4.44
C LEU A 94 -0.10 9.68 3.39
N PHE A 95 0.17 8.86 2.38
CA PHE A 95 1.07 9.24 1.29
C PHE A 95 0.47 10.33 0.40
N ALA A 96 -0.83 10.32 0.13
CA ALA A 96 -1.50 11.40 -0.58
C ALA A 96 -1.43 12.73 0.19
N ALA A 97 -1.64 12.70 1.51
CA ALA A 97 -1.47 13.87 2.38
C ALA A 97 -0.01 14.37 2.39
N SER A 98 0.97 13.45 2.45
CA SER A 98 2.38 13.81 2.31
C SER A 98 2.65 14.50 0.98
N LEU A 99 2.12 13.96 -0.12
CA LEU A 99 2.28 14.55 -1.46
C LEU A 99 1.66 15.95 -1.55
N THR A 100 0.46 16.14 -1.00
CA THR A 100 -0.19 17.48 -1.01
C THR A 100 0.62 18.51 -0.23
N LEU A 101 1.22 18.15 0.91
CA LEU A 101 2.10 19.05 1.64
C LEU A 101 3.37 19.42 0.85
N ARG A 102 3.91 18.46 0.07
CA ARG A 102 5.07 18.72 -0.80
C ARG A 102 4.73 19.67 -1.93
N LEU A 103 3.58 19.46 -2.57
CA LEU A 103 3.11 20.29 -3.68
C LEU A 103 2.72 21.70 -3.22
N ALA A 104 2.24 21.86 -1.99
CA ALA A 104 1.94 23.16 -1.38
C ALA A 104 3.19 23.92 -0.91
N SER A 105 4.33 23.23 -0.77
CA SER A 105 5.59 23.85 -0.38
C SER A 105 6.26 24.50 -1.58
N ALA A 106 6.57 25.79 -1.48
CA ALA A 106 7.32 26.51 -2.52
C ALA A 106 8.79 26.06 -2.62
N GLN A 107 9.27 25.29 -1.66
CA GLN A 107 10.64 24.79 -1.58
C GLN A 107 10.72 23.37 -2.14
N HIS A 108 11.80 23.08 -2.87
CA HIS A 108 12.06 21.72 -3.39
C HIS A 108 12.48 20.72 -2.29
N VAL A 109 12.62 21.21 -1.04
CA VAL A 109 12.91 20.38 0.13
C VAL A 109 11.56 20.01 0.79
N PRO A 110 11.27 18.73 0.96
CA PRO A 110 10.02 18.30 1.58
C PRO A 110 9.90 18.85 3.02
N PRO A 111 8.75 19.40 3.42
CA PRO A 111 8.56 19.86 4.79
C PRO A 111 8.58 18.66 5.76
N ALA A 112 9.07 18.86 6.99
CA ALA A 112 9.19 17.80 7.99
C ALA A 112 7.88 17.02 8.20
N GLY A 113 6.73 17.70 8.17
CA GLY A 113 5.41 17.07 8.27
C GLY A 113 5.14 16.08 7.13
N ALA A 114 5.57 16.37 5.90
CA ALA A 114 5.40 15.46 4.77
C ALA A 114 6.26 14.20 4.95
N ILE A 115 7.51 14.36 5.42
CA ILE A 115 8.42 13.24 5.68
C ILE A 115 7.86 12.37 6.81
N SER A 116 7.37 12.96 7.88
CA SER A 116 6.76 12.24 9.01
C SER A 116 5.54 11.41 8.54
N LEU A 117 4.67 11.98 7.70
CA LEU A 117 3.53 11.25 7.14
C LEU A 117 3.97 10.08 6.26
N SER A 118 5.04 10.24 5.47
CA SER A 118 5.59 9.15 4.66
C SER A 118 6.16 8.02 5.52
N ILE A 119 6.85 8.33 6.62
CA ILE A 119 7.39 7.33 7.55
C ILE A 119 6.25 6.58 8.24
N ILE A 120 5.25 7.29 8.77
CA ILE A 120 4.07 6.69 9.41
C ILE A 120 3.33 5.81 8.40
N GLY A 121 3.14 6.31 7.17
CA GLY A 121 2.52 5.56 6.08
C GLY A 121 3.26 4.28 5.73
N LEU A 122 4.60 4.32 5.69
CA LEU A 122 5.43 3.13 5.41
C LEU A 122 5.29 2.09 6.54
N VAL A 123 5.37 2.50 7.81
CA VAL A 123 5.17 1.61 8.95
C VAL A 123 3.78 0.98 8.91
N ALA A 124 2.74 1.77 8.66
CA ALA A 124 1.38 1.27 8.49
C ALA A 124 1.27 0.29 7.32
N GLY A 125 1.96 0.54 6.21
CA GLY A 125 2.02 -0.33 5.04
C GLY A 125 2.67 -1.68 5.33
N ILE A 126 3.76 -1.70 6.10
CA ILE A 126 4.41 -2.95 6.55
C ILE A 126 3.46 -3.75 7.44
N VAL A 127 2.79 -3.09 8.38
CA VAL A 127 1.79 -3.73 9.25
C VAL A 127 0.63 -4.28 8.43
N ALA A 128 0.11 -3.51 7.46
CA ALA A 128 -0.96 -3.96 6.56
C ALA A 128 -0.53 -5.19 5.73
N GLY A 129 0.72 -5.21 5.25
CA GLY A 129 1.29 -6.36 4.54
C GLY A 129 1.31 -7.62 5.40
N TRP A 130 1.74 -7.51 6.65
CA TRP A 130 1.74 -8.63 7.60
C TRP A 130 0.33 -9.18 7.85
N PHE A 131 -0.66 -8.30 8.08
CA PHE A 131 -2.06 -8.73 8.23
C PHE A 131 -2.58 -9.40 6.95
N GLY A 132 -2.20 -8.92 5.78
CA GLY A 132 -2.57 -9.54 4.50
C GLY A 132 -2.07 -10.98 4.36
N GLU A 133 -0.83 -11.24 4.79
CA GLU A 133 -0.26 -12.60 4.79
C GLU A 133 -1.01 -13.53 5.77
N ALA A 134 -1.36 -13.05 6.96
CA ALA A 134 -2.13 -13.81 7.93
C ALA A 134 -3.52 -14.23 7.39
N VAL A 135 -4.18 -13.36 6.62
CA VAL A 135 -5.45 -13.67 5.94
C VAL A 135 -5.27 -14.80 4.92
N VAL A 136 -4.22 -14.74 4.12
CA VAL A 136 -3.93 -15.75 3.08
C VAL A 136 -3.62 -17.11 3.71
N ARG A 137 -2.80 -17.14 4.77
CA ARG A 137 -2.47 -18.39 5.50
C ARG A 137 -3.69 -19.02 6.17
N GLY A 138 -4.54 -18.22 6.82
CA GLY A 138 -5.77 -18.69 7.45
C GLY A 138 -6.74 -19.33 6.45
N ALA A 139 -6.86 -18.76 5.24
CA ALA A 139 -7.69 -19.32 4.18
C ALA A 139 -7.11 -20.63 3.59
N ALA A 140 -5.78 -20.78 3.59
CA ALA A 140 -5.13 -22.01 3.11
C ALA A 140 -5.34 -23.19 4.06
N VAL A 141 -5.22 -22.98 5.37
CA VAL A 141 -5.41 -24.04 6.39
C VAL A 141 -6.84 -24.58 6.36
N HIS A 142 -7.84 -23.73 6.16
CA HIS A 142 -9.25 -24.16 6.11
C HIS A 142 -9.57 -25.07 4.91
N ARG A 143 -8.82 -24.93 3.79
CA ARG A 143 -8.98 -25.81 2.62
C ARG A 143 -8.35 -27.21 2.81
N THR A 144 -7.29 -27.32 3.61
CA THR A 144 -6.57 -28.58 3.80
C THR A 144 -7.28 -29.50 4.79
N VAL A 145 -8.18 -28.99 5.63
CA VAL A 145 -8.92 -29.77 6.65
C VAL A 145 -10.22 -30.35 6.08
N LEU A 146 -10.65 -29.94 4.87
CA LEU A 146 -11.89 -30.39 4.24
C LEU A 146 -11.69 -31.48 3.16
N TYR A 147 -10.49 -32.02 3.03
CA TYR A 147 -10.14 -33.18 2.20
C TYR A 147 -9.35 -34.18 3.03
#